data_cab88295897de4851c7d5911b2661484
#
_entry.id   cab88295897de4851c7d5911b2661484
#
_cell.length_a   1.000
_cell.length_b   1.000
_cell.length_c   1.000
_cell.angle_alpha   90.00
_cell.angle_beta   90.00
_cell.angle_gamma   90.00
#
_symmetry.space_group_name_H-M   'P 1'
#
loop_
_entity.id
_entity.type
_entity.pdbx_description
1 polymer ?
#
loop_
_entity_poly.entity_id
_entity_poly.type
_entity_poly.pdbx_seq_one_letter_code
_entity_poly.pdbx_strand_id
1 'polypeptide(L)'
;MKLKNICLGIACIAVVSACNDKMDYHEYTSYDKDYVFSDFSRTAGFVNNIYSYLDSDLPSYQSLASACDEAEMAVTYSSVLDYTNGAWSALNPKSLWGYYSGIRAANYFLEESKDLDFYDLRYAQDYEAQMNRFNRYQYEVRLLRAYYYFLLVRAYGDVPFTVNVLTEKEANSLSRTPASEVFDFIISECEEVAPELPVSYSALDNDAAGGSNPEAGRVTQGTALALKARAALYRASKLFSGGEDRNLWREAAVANKAVIDYCTANGIRLGKYTDIWGTDNYQASEMIFVRRIGDTSSPEYTNFPVGMENASSGNCPTQTLVDAYESKDNGDKDPRFGMTIACNGDKWPNTNPNPLETFIGGKNGLPLPYATPTLSLIHI
;
A
#
# COMPACT_ATOMS: atom_id res chain seq x y z
N MET A 1 -32.73 -39.74 61.37
CA MET A 1 -31.35 -39.57 60.79
C MET A 1 -31.28 -39.71 59.25
N LYS A 2 -32.32 -40.14 58.55
CA LYS A 2 -32.26 -40.35 57.11
C LYS A 2 -32.65 -39.12 56.24
N LEU A 3 -33.48 -38.21 56.75
CA LEU A 3 -33.93 -37.03 55.95
C LEU A 3 -32.90 -35.94 55.84
N LYS A 4 -32.11 -35.68 56.90
CA LYS A 4 -31.01 -34.70 56.87
C LYS A 4 -29.90 -35.05 55.86
N ASN A 5 -29.59 -36.34 55.72
CA ASN A 5 -28.55 -36.77 54.79
C ASN A 5 -28.98 -36.73 53.35
N ILE A 6 -30.30 -36.87 53.06
CA ILE A 6 -30.90 -36.73 51.73
C ILE A 6 -30.88 -35.25 51.30
N CYS A 7 -31.24 -34.32 52.16
CA CYS A 7 -31.20 -32.90 51.91
C CYS A 7 -29.78 -32.37 51.68
N LEU A 8 -28.79 -32.93 52.41
CA LEU A 8 -27.37 -32.59 52.24
C LEU A 8 -26.84 -33.09 50.89
N GLY A 9 -27.25 -34.31 50.46
CA GLY A 9 -26.88 -34.89 49.18
C GLY A 9 -27.44 -34.09 48.00
N ILE A 10 -28.71 -33.64 48.05
CA ILE A 10 -29.36 -32.82 47.03
C ILE A 10 -28.72 -31.42 46.98
N ALA A 11 -28.37 -30.84 48.10
CA ALA A 11 -27.69 -29.53 48.14
C ALA A 11 -26.28 -29.61 47.54
N CYS A 12 -25.53 -30.69 47.75
CA CYS A 12 -24.23 -30.89 47.09
C CYS A 12 -24.33 -31.09 45.56
N ILE A 13 -25.37 -31.77 45.06
CA ILE A 13 -25.58 -31.98 43.62
C ILE A 13 -25.98 -30.66 42.95
N ALA A 14 -26.79 -29.81 43.60
CA ALA A 14 -27.19 -28.51 43.07
C ALA A 14 -26.03 -27.51 42.99
N VAL A 15 -25.03 -27.63 43.83
CA VAL A 15 -23.84 -26.74 43.79
C VAL A 15 -22.86 -27.16 42.70
N VAL A 16 -22.81 -28.43 42.31
CA VAL A 16 -21.89 -28.90 41.24
C VAL A 16 -22.46 -28.59 39.85
N SER A 17 -23.80 -28.53 39.67
CA SER A 17 -24.38 -28.16 38.40
C SER A 17 -24.42 -26.64 38.13
N ALA A 18 -24.23 -25.78 39.11
CA ALA A 18 -24.21 -24.32 38.91
C ALA A 18 -22.87 -23.76 38.42
N CYS A 19 -21.82 -24.58 38.33
CA CYS A 19 -20.49 -24.13 37.91
C CYS A 19 -20.17 -24.45 36.41
N ASN A 20 -21.02 -25.23 35.73
CA ASN A 20 -20.69 -25.67 34.37
C ASN A 20 -20.79 -24.54 33.32
N ASP A 21 -21.74 -23.64 33.46
CA ASP A 21 -21.96 -22.57 32.47
C ASP A 21 -20.95 -21.40 32.60
N LYS A 22 -20.14 -21.34 33.66
CA LYS A 22 -19.09 -20.33 33.83
C LYS A 22 -17.67 -20.85 33.61
N MET A 23 -17.52 -22.12 33.32
CA MET A 23 -16.22 -22.72 33.00
C MET A 23 -15.99 -22.97 31.51
N ASP A 24 -16.94 -22.69 30.65
CA ASP A 24 -16.70 -22.55 29.22
C ASP A 24 -15.98 -21.19 29.02
N TYR A 25 -14.69 -21.21 29.32
CA TYR A 25 -13.79 -20.15 28.91
C TYR A 25 -13.75 -20.17 27.40
N HIS A 26 -14.51 -19.29 26.76
CA HIS A 26 -14.32 -18.98 25.38
C HIS A 26 -12.92 -18.37 25.26
N GLU A 27 -12.02 -19.15 24.72
CA GLU A 27 -10.67 -18.73 24.42
C GLU A 27 -10.74 -17.67 23.32
N TYR A 28 -10.76 -16.39 23.68
CA TYR A 28 -10.78 -15.24 22.77
C TYR A 28 -9.44 -15.03 22.05
N THR A 29 -8.69 -16.10 21.83
CA THR A 29 -7.42 -16.08 21.09
C THR A 29 -7.63 -16.09 19.57
N SER A 30 -8.80 -16.46 19.09
CA SER A 30 -9.21 -16.34 17.69
C SER A 30 -10.52 -15.56 17.58
N TYR A 31 -10.50 -14.47 16.85
CA TYR A 31 -11.70 -13.72 16.52
C TYR A 31 -12.47 -14.50 15.46
N ASP A 32 -13.66 -15.01 15.80
CA ASP A 32 -14.59 -15.55 14.83
C ASP A 32 -15.30 -14.42 14.05
N LYS A 33 -16.01 -14.81 12.99
CA LYS A 33 -16.71 -13.86 12.15
C LYS A 33 -17.79 -13.09 12.89
N ASP A 34 -18.56 -13.77 13.77
CA ASP A 34 -19.66 -13.16 14.49
C ASP A 34 -19.14 -12.09 15.46
N TYR A 35 -18.00 -12.34 16.08
CA TYR A 35 -17.33 -11.34 16.91
C TYR A 35 -16.84 -10.14 16.09
N VAL A 36 -16.22 -10.36 14.93
CA VAL A 36 -15.68 -9.26 14.09
C VAL A 36 -16.82 -8.40 13.55
N PHE A 37 -17.85 -9.01 13.01
CA PHE A 37 -18.94 -8.30 12.33
C PHE A 37 -20.10 -7.87 13.24
N SER A 38 -19.98 -8.02 14.56
CA SER A 38 -20.96 -7.50 15.53
C SER A 38 -20.67 -6.11 16.08
N ASP A 39 -19.56 -5.46 15.66
CA ASP A 39 -19.12 -4.18 16.17
C ASP A 39 -18.46 -3.32 15.09
N PHE A 40 -18.81 -2.03 15.05
CA PHE A 40 -18.28 -1.10 14.05
C PHE A 40 -16.75 -1.00 14.02
N SER A 41 -16.13 -0.93 15.20
CA SER A 41 -14.68 -0.74 15.30
C SER A 41 -13.92 -1.98 14.82
N ARG A 42 -14.42 -3.18 15.17
CA ARG A 42 -13.83 -4.43 14.71
C ARG A 42 -14.01 -4.63 13.21
N THR A 43 -15.19 -4.30 12.68
CA THR A 43 -15.46 -4.33 11.25
C THR A 43 -14.59 -3.34 10.49
N ALA A 44 -14.41 -2.11 11.01
CA ALA A 44 -13.47 -1.13 10.47
C ALA A 44 -12.02 -1.63 10.52
N GLY A 45 -11.65 -2.32 11.60
CA GLY A 45 -10.33 -2.98 11.73
C GLY A 45 -10.11 -4.03 10.64
N PHE A 46 -11.14 -4.79 10.28
CA PHE A 46 -11.06 -5.76 9.17
C PHE A 46 -10.85 -5.05 7.81
N VAL A 47 -11.55 -3.95 7.55
CA VAL A 47 -11.33 -3.14 6.34
C VAL A 47 -9.92 -2.57 6.33
N ASN A 48 -9.42 -2.07 7.47
CA ASN A 48 -8.03 -1.59 7.57
C ASN A 48 -7.01 -2.70 7.28
N ASN A 49 -7.31 -3.94 7.67
CA ASN A 49 -6.46 -5.07 7.30
C ASN A 49 -6.44 -5.29 5.77
N ILE A 50 -7.54 -5.05 5.05
CA ILE A 50 -7.54 -5.10 3.58
C ILE A 50 -6.57 -4.06 3.01
N TYR A 51 -6.54 -2.84 3.55
CA TYR A 51 -5.55 -1.81 3.16
C TYR A 51 -4.10 -2.24 3.42
N SER A 52 -3.84 -3.11 4.39
CA SER A 52 -2.47 -3.54 4.73
C SER A 52 -1.77 -4.30 3.61
N TYR A 53 -2.53 -4.87 2.66
CA TYR A 53 -1.98 -5.54 1.48
C TYR A 53 -1.52 -4.57 0.38
N LEU A 54 -1.75 -3.25 0.53
CA LEU A 54 -1.17 -2.27 -0.38
C LEU A 54 0.36 -2.33 -0.29
N ASP A 55 1.00 -2.44 -1.45
CA ASP A 55 2.45 -2.53 -1.54
C ASP A 55 3.11 -1.15 -1.64
N SER A 56 4.42 -1.15 -1.68
CA SER A 56 5.27 0.02 -1.76
C SER A 56 6.40 -0.26 -2.74
N ASP A 57 6.77 0.76 -3.52
CA ASP A 57 7.98 0.71 -4.36
C ASP A 57 9.29 0.82 -3.55
N LEU A 58 9.18 0.88 -2.22
CA LEU A 58 10.29 0.90 -1.28
C LEU A 58 10.28 -0.35 -0.39
N PRO A 59 10.50 -1.57 -0.93
CA PRO A 59 10.59 -2.77 -0.12
C PRO A 59 11.72 -2.63 0.90
N SER A 60 11.39 -2.72 2.19
CA SER A 60 12.37 -2.50 3.28
C SER A 60 13.14 -1.17 3.15
N TYR A 61 12.46 -0.10 2.68
CA TYR A 61 13.03 1.24 2.44
C TYR A 61 14.11 1.30 1.36
N GLN A 62 14.21 0.27 0.52
CA GLN A 62 15.13 0.18 -0.60
C GLN A 62 14.37 0.41 -1.91
N SER A 63 14.81 1.38 -2.69
CA SER A 63 14.13 1.75 -3.93
C SER A 63 14.28 0.69 -5.01
N LEU A 64 13.19 0.44 -5.76
CA LEU A 64 13.24 -0.32 -7.01
C LEU A 64 14.04 0.38 -8.12
N ALA A 65 14.43 1.64 -7.95
CA ALA A 65 15.40 2.30 -8.82
C ALA A 65 16.72 1.50 -8.93
N SER A 66 17.10 0.79 -7.85
CA SER A 66 18.26 -0.11 -7.86
C SER A 66 18.02 -1.44 -8.60
N ALA A 67 16.85 -1.66 -9.17
CA ALA A 67 16.56 -2.78 -10.07
C ALA A 67 16.69 -2.39 -11.56
N CYS A 68 17.06 -1.14 -11.85
CA CYS A 68 17.24 -0.60 -13.19
C CYS A 68 18.56 0.20 -13.28
N ASP A 69 18.77 0.95 -14.35
CA ASP A 69 19.97 1.73 -14.62
C ASP A 69 20.05 3.09 -13.90
N GLU A 70 19.07 3.41 -13.05
CA GLU A 70 19.06 4.65 -12.26
C GLU A 70 19.93 4.57 -11.01
N ALA A 71 19.94 3.40 -10.34
CA ALA A 71 20.68 3.23 -9.09
C ALA A 71 21.28 1.83 -8.97
N GLU A 72 22.24 1.69 -8.07
CA GLU A 72 22.81 0.42 -7.65
C GLU A 72 22.61 0.24 -6.15
N MET A 73 22.28 -0.99 -5.73
CA MET A 73 22.11 -1.35 -4.33
C MET A 73 23.44 -1.75 -3.71
N ALA A 74 23.96 -0.92 -2.81
CA ALA A 74 25.22 -1.20 -2.12
C ALA A 74 25.06 -2.21 -0.96
N VAL A 75 23.86 -2.42 -0.46
CA VAL A 75 23.58 -3.35 0.65
C VAL A 75 23.49 -4.77 0.11
N THR A 76 24.53 -5.57 0.37
CA THR A 76 24.75 -6.90 -0.24
C THR A 76 23.71 -7.96 0.10
N TYR A 77 22.94 -7.79 1.18
CA TYR A 77 21.86 -8.69 1.59
C TYR A 77 20.48 -8.24 1.10
N SER A 78 20.42 -7.20 0.28
CA SER A 78 19.15 -6.69 -0.25
C SER A 78 18.55 -7.63 -1.29
N SER A 79 17.26 -7.91 -1.15
CA SER A 79 16.52 -8.69 -2.16
C SER A 79 16.33 -7.95 -3.49
N VAL A 80 16.58 -6.65 -3.55
CA VAL A 80 16.53 -5.85 -4.79
C VAL A 80 17.67 -6.29 -5.74
N LEU A 81 18.80 -6.73 -5.19
CA LEU A 81 19.90 -7.26 -5.99
C LEU A 81 19.54 -8.48 -6.85
N ASP A 82 18.51 -9.24 -6.48
CA ASP A 82 18.06 -10.39 -7.27
C ASP A 82 17.64 -10.00 -8.70
N TYR A 83 17.22 -8.74 -8.91
CA TYR A 83 16.87 -8.23 -10.25
C TYR A 83 18.09 -8.03 -11.16
N THR A 84 19.27 -7.75 -10.58
CA THR A 84 20.48 -7.35 -11.33
C THR A 84 21.59 -8.39 -11.28
N ASN A 85 21.63 -9.29 -10.28
CA ASN A 85 22.68 -10.26 -10.07
C ASN A 85 22.41 -11.65 -10.70
N GLY A 86 21.30 -11.81 -11.42
CA GLY A 86 20.91 -13.09 -12.04
C GLY A 86 20.27 -14.11 -11.07
N ALA A 87 20.01 -13.75 -9.82
CA ALA A 87 19.35 -14.64 -8.86
C ALA A 87 17.85 -14.79 -9.12
N TRP A 88 17.24 -13.84 -9.83
CA TRP A 88 15.82 -13.94 -10.22
C TRP A 88 15.64 -15.03 -11.29
N SER A 89 14.96 -16.09 -10.93
CA SER A 89 14.75 -17.26 -11.77
C SER A 89 13.42 -17.94 -11.44
N ALA A 90 13.07 -18.98 -12.20
CA ALA A 90 11.90 -19.81 -11.89
C ALA A 90 11.98 -20.48 -10.50
N LEU A 91 13.19 -20.68 -9.95
CA LEU A 91 13.42 -21.24 -8.62
C LEU A 91 13.43 -20.18 -7.51
N ASN A 92 13.66 -18.92 -7.87
CA ASN A 92 13.63 -17.76 -6.97
C ASN A 92 12.80 -16.64 -7.60
N PRO A 93 11.46 -16.83 -7.73
CA PRO A 93 10.60 -15.84 -8.34
C PRO A 93 10.32 -14.67 -7.38
N LYS A 94 10.21 -13.46 -7.92
CA LYS A 94 9.64 -12.31 -7.20
C LYS A 94 8.12 -12.40 -7.24
N SER A 95 7.56 -13.15 -6.29
CA SER A 95 6.15 -13.50 -6.29
C SER A 95 5.27 -12.36 -5.77
N LEU A 96 4.25 -11.99 -6.56
CA LEU A 96 3.18 -11.06 -6.16
C LEU A 96 1.87 -11.79 -5.80
N TRP A 97 1.89 -13.13 -5.71
CA TRP A 97 0.70 -13.93 -5.40
C TRP A 97 0.08 -13.60 -4.04
N GLY A 98 0.81 -12.94 -3.15
CA GLY A 98 0.31 -12.44 -1.87
C GLY A 98 -0.92 -11.52 -1.99
N TYR A 99 -1.12 -10.85 -3.11
CA TYR A 99 -2.31 -10.03 -3.36
C TYR A 99 -3.61 -10.85 -3.36
N TYR A 100 -3.56 -12.15 -3.63
CA TYR A 100 -4.75 -13.01 -3.46
C TYR A 100 -5.24 -13.10 -2.02
N SER A 101 -4.38 -12.88 -1.03
CA SER A 101 -4.82 -12.76 0.37
C SER A 101 -5.66 -11.49 0.57
N GLY A 102 -5.27 -10.38 -0.04
CA GLY A 102 -6.06 -9.13 -0.05
C GLY A 102 -7.38 -9.30 -0.81
N ILE A 103 -7.39 -9.96 -1.96
CA ILE A 103 -8.60 -10.27 -2.74
C ILE A 103 -9.54 -11.18 -1.93
N ARG A 104 -9.01 -12.22 -1.28
CA ARG A 104 -9.81 -13.11 -0.42
C ARG A 104 -10.42 -12.33 0.74
N ALA A 105 -9.64 -11.49 1.42
CA ALA A 105 -10.14 -10.66 2.51
C ALA A 105 -11.25 -9.69 2.02
N ALA A 106 -11.07 -9.10 0.83
CA ALA A 106 -12.07 -8.24 0.22
C ALA A 106 -13.37 -9.01 -0.11
N ASN A 107 -13.26 -10.19 -0.73
CA ASN A 107 -14.42 -11.02 -1.04
C ASN A 107 -15.15 -11.46 0.25
N TYR A 108 -14.39 -11.86 1.27
CA TYR A 108 -14.94 -12.25 2.57
C TYR A 108 -15.70 -11.11 3.24
N PHE A 109 -15.12 -9.91 3.25
CA PHE A 109 -15.82 -8.73 3.77
C PHE A 109 -17.12 -8.47 3.02
N LEU A 110 -17.09 -8.46 1.68
CA LEU A 110 -18.26 -8.19 0.85
C LEU A 110 -19.37 -9.23 1.01
N GLU A 111 -19.01 -10.48 1.30
CA GLU A 111 -19.97 -11.56 1.58
C GLU A 111 -20.61 -11.41 2.96
N GLU A 112 -19.79 -11.25 4.01
CA GLU A 112 -20.25 -11.24 5.41
C GLU A 112 -20.89 -9.89 5.82
N SER A 113 -20.55 -8.80 5.14
CA SER A 113 -21.10 -7.45 5.46
C SER A 113 -22.42 -7.12 4.77
N LYS A 114 -22.88 -7.92 3.84
CA LYS A 114 -23.96 -7.60 2.88
C LYS A 114 -25.27 -7.15 3.54
N ASP A 115 -25.65 -7.79 4.62
CA ASP A 115 -26.96 -7.57 5.28
C ASP A 115 -26.78 -7.06 6.72
N LEU A 116 -25.62 -6.52 7.07
CA LEU A 116 -25.35 -6.01 8.40
C LEU A 116 -25.95 -4.63 8.60
N ASP A 117 -26.71 -4.47 9.68
CA ASP A 117 -27.30 -3.21 10.10
C ASP A 117 -26.87 -2.79 11.51
N PHE A 118 -26.11 -3.61 12.22
CA PHE A 118 -25.68 -3.39 13.60
C PHE A 118 -26.85 -3.01 14.53
N TYR A 119 -27.98 -3.64 14.34
CA TYR A 119 -29.24 -3.30 15.03
C TYR A 119 -29.10 -3.20 16.55
N ASP A 120 -28.25 -4.01 17.17
CA ASP A 120 -28.02 -3.99 18.62
C ASP A 120 -27.33 -2.70 19.08
N LEU A 121 -26.63 -2.01 18.18
CA LEU A 121 -25.94 -0.74 18.45
C LEU A 121 -26.78 0.50 18.10
N ARG A 122 -28.03 0.35 17.63
CA ARG A 122 -28.90 1.44 17.11
C ARG A 122 -29.21 2.58 18.08
N TYR A 123 -28.99 2.37 19.37
CA TYR A 123 -29.17 3.39 20.40
C TYR A 123 -27.87 4.11 20.78
N ALA A 124 -26.72 3.74 20.16
CA ALA A 124 -25.49 4.48 20.34
C ALA A 124 -25.60 5.89 19.75
N GLN A 125 -25.03 6.88 20.42
CA GLN A 125 -25.13 8.29 20.02
C GLN A 125 -24.55 8.54 18.61
N ASP A 126 -23.56 7.76 18.19
CA ASP A 126 -22.85 7.87 16.94
C ASP A 126 -23.27 6.82 15.89
N TYR A 127 -24.38 6.09 16.13
CA TYR A 127 -24.82 5.00 15.25
C TYR A 127 -24.96 5.43 13.78
N GLU A 128 -25.62 6.56 13.51
CA GLU A 128 -25.83 7.03 12.14
C GLU A 128 -24.49 7.35 11.44
N ALA A 129 -23.58 7.99 12.17
CA ALA A 129 -22.24 8.30 11.63
C ALA A 129 -21.44 7.01 11.33
N GLN A 130 -21.52 6.02 12.21
CA GLN A 130 -20.88 4.72 12.02
C GLN A 130 -21.49 3.94 10.86
N MET A 131 -22.83 3.95 10.72
CA MET A 131 -23.53 3.34 9.58
C MET A 131 -23.16 4.01 8.26
N ASN A 132 -23.03 5.33 8.23
CA ASN A 132 -22.59 6.05 7.04
C ASN A 132 -21.17 5.67 6.62
N ARG A 133 -20.27 5.43 7.58
CA ARG A 133 -18.93 4.90 7.30
C ARG A 133 -19.01 3.47 6.78
N PHE A 134 -19.72 2.61 7.48
CA PHE A 134 -19.88 1.21 7.14
C PHE A 134 -20.44 1.04 5.72
N ASN A 135 -21.45 1.82 5.36
CA ASN A 135 -22.07 1.76 4.03
C ASN A 135 -21.08 2.14 2.91
N ARG A 136 -20.04 2.94 3.19
CA ARG A 136 -18.99 3.25 2.21
C ARG A 136 -17.96 2.14 2.06
N TYR A 137 -17.73 1.34 3.10
CA TYR A 137 -16.68 0.32 3.08
C TYR A 137 -16.83 -0.68 1.95
N GLN A 138 -18.04 -1.03 1.52
CA GLN A 138 -18.25 -1.91 0.39
C GLN A 138 -17.61 -1.36 -0.91
N TYR A 139 -17.71 -0.05 -1.15
CA TYR A 139 -17.14 0.60 -2.33
C TYR A 139 -15.61 0.72 -2.22
N GLU A 140 -15.10 1.01 -1.04
CA GLU A 140 -13.67 1.04 -0.77
C GLU A 140 -13.04 -0.36 -1.01
N VAL A 141 -13.67 -1.40 -0.46
CA VAL A 141 -13.19 -2.78 -0.56
C VAL A 141 -13.27 -3.29 -2.01
N ARG A 142 -14.32 -2.94 -2.75
CA ARG A 142 -14.41 -3.24 -4.19
C ARG A 142 -13.28 -2.58 -4.97
N LEU A 143 -12.97 -1.33 -4.69
CA LEU A 143 -11.87 -0.62 -5.33
C LEU A 143 -10.51 -1.22 -4.99
N LEU A 144 -10.26 -1.58 -3.73
CA LEU A 144 -9.02 -2.24 -3.31
C LEU A 144 -8.86 -3.60 -3.98
N ARG A 145 -9.94 -4.40 -4.08
CA ARG A 145 -9.94 -5.66 -4.82
C ARG A 145 -9.56 -5.46 -6.30
N ALA A 146 -10.15 -4.47 -6.94
CA ALA A 146 -9.82 -4.10 -8.32
C ALA A 146 -8.35 -3.68 -8.44
N TYR A 147 -7.81 -2.95 -7.48
CA TYR A 147 -6.40 -2.56 -7.43
C TYR A 147 -5.47 -3.78 -7.30
N TYR A 148 -5.79 -4.75 -6.44
CA TYR A 148 -4.99 -5.97 -6.32
C TYR A 148 -5.00 -6.80 -7.60
N TYR A 149 -6.15 -6.89 -8.28
CA TYR A 149 -6.21 -7.52 -9.60
C TYR A 149 -5.39 -6.75 -10.63
N PHE A 150 -5.38 -5.42 -10.58
CA PHE A 150 -4.52 -4.62 -11.45
C PHE A 150 -3.04 -4.95 -11.24
N LEU A 151 -2.57 -5.08 -10.01
CA LEU A 151 -1.18 -5.45 -9.72
C LEU A 151 -0.83 -6.85 -10.24
N LEU A 152 -1.75 -7.80 -10.09
CA LEU A 152 -1.58 -9.16 -10.59
C LEU A 152 -1.56 -9.23 -12.12
N VAL A 153 -2.57 -8.65 -12.79
CA VAL A 153 -2.66 -8.70 -14.25
C VAL A 153 -1.52 -7.94 -14.91
N ARG A 154 -1.09 -6.83 -14.33
CA ARG A 154 0.08 -6.08 -14.79
C ARG A 154 1.35 -6.93 -14.79
N ALA A 155 1.53 -7.78 -13.77
CA ALA A 155 2.74 -8.56 -13.58
C ALA A 155 2.73 -9.90 -14.33
N TYR A 156 1.56 -10.55 -14.43
CA TYR A 156 1.46 -11.94 -14.89
C TYR A 156 0.64 -12.14 -16.17
N GLY A 157 -0.03 -11.09 -16.66
CA GLY A 157 -0.98 -11.25 -17.77
C GLY A 157 -2.24 -11.97 -17.30
N ASP A 158 -2.56 -13.12 -17.91
CA ASP A 158 -3.70 -13.94 -17.51
C ASP A 158 -3.52 -14.47 -16.09
N VAL A 159 -4.54 -14.30 -15.24
CA VAL A 159 -4.51 -14.68 -13.82
C VAL A 159 -5.82 -15.39 -13.40
N PRO A 160 -5.81 -16.27 -12.40
CA PRO A 160 -7.03 -16.77 -11.81
C PRO A 160 -7.90 -15.63 -11.29
N PHE A 161 -9.18 -15.61 -11.66
CA PHE A 161 -10.10 -14.53 -11.31
C PHE A 161 -11.32 -15.07 -10.55
N THR A 162 -11.66 -14.41 -9.45
CA THR A 162 -12.86 -14.68 -8.66
C THR A 162 -13.29 -13.47 -7.85
N VAL A 163 -14.58 -13.29 -7.69
CA VAL A 163 -15.21 -12.30 -6.81
C VAL A 163 -15.88 -12.93 -5.60
N ASN A 164 -15.73 -14.25 -5.44
CA ASN A 164 -16.32 -15.03 -4.36
C ASN A 164 -15.26 -15.58 -3.40
N VAL A 165 -15.68 -15.92 -2.19
CA VAL A 165 -14.86 -16.69 -1.25
C VAL A 165 -14.84 -18.15 -1.71
N LEU A 166 -13.66 -18.68 -1.97
CA LEU A 166 -13.47 -20.03 -2.47
C LEU A 166 -12.95 -20.97 -1.38
N THR A 167 -13.40 -22.22 -1.45
CA THR A 167 -12.74 -23.32 -0.75
C THR A 167 -11.38 -23.62 -1.40
N GLU A 168 -10.51 -24.33 -0.69
CA GLU A 168 -9.22 -24.76 -1.22
C GLU A 168 -9.34 -25.55 -2.52
N LYS A 169 -10.33 -26.44 -2.61
CA LYS A 169 -10.59 -27.27 -3.80
C LYS A 169 -10.99 -26.41 -5.00
N GLU A 170 -11.87 -25.44 -4.80
CA GLU A 170 -12.29 -24.50 -5.86
C GLU A 170 -11.13 -23.62 -6.31
N ALA A 171 -10.37 -23.06 -5.37
CA ALA A 171 -9.21 -22.23 -5.68
C ALA A 171 -8.18 -22.98 -6.52
N ASN A 172 -7.89 -24.24 -6.17
CA ASN A 172 -6.94 -25.09 -6.90
C ASN A 172 -7.45 -25.54 -8.27
N SER A 173 -8.75 -25.39 -8.56
CA SER A 173 -9.37 -25.75 -9.85
C SER A 173 -9.52 -24.56 -10.80
N LEU A 174 -9.24 -23.33 -10.35
CA LEU A 174 -9.37 -22.15 -11.20
C LEU A 174 -8.34 -22.18 -12.34
N SER A 175 -8.83 -21.96 -13.55
CA SER A 175 -7.98 -21.62 -14.69
C SER A 175 -7.65 -20.13 -14.69
N ARG A 176 -6.68 -19.74 -15.51
CA ARG A 176 -6.39 -18.31 -15.74
C ARG A 176 -7.48 -17.70 -16.60
N THR A 177 -7.91 -16.51 -16.22
CA THR A 177 -8.82 -15.65 -16.98
C THR A 177 -7.98 -14.72 -17.86
N PRO A 178 -8.36 -14.47 -19.13
CA PRO A 178 -7.65 -13.58 -20.02
C PRO A 178 -7.45 -12.18 -19.39
N ALA A 179 -6.27 -11.61 -19.58
CA ALA A 179 -5.92 -10.28 -19.05
C ALA A 179 -6.94 -9.20 -19.46
N SER A 180 -7.46 -9.28 -20.70
CA SER A 180 -8.48 -8.35 -21.20
C SER A 180 -9.75 -8.34 -20.33
N GLU A 181 -10.24 -9.51 -19.96
CA GLU A 181 -11.44 -9.64 -19.12
C GLU A 181 -11.18 -9.11 -17.68
N VAL A 182 -9.99 -9.33 -17.16
CA VAL A 182 -9.60 -8.80 -15.84
C VAL A 182 -9.50 -7.27 -15.90
N PHE A 183 -8.95 -6.68 -16.97
CA PHE A 183 -8.96 -5.23 -17.16
C PHE A 183 -10.37 -4.67 -17.30
N ASP A 184 -11.24 -5.35 -18.03
CA ASP A 184 -12.66 -4.94 -18.17
C ASP A 184 -13.36 -4.92 -16.82
N PHE A 185 -13.14 -5.93 -15.98
CA PHE A 185 -13.63 -5.95 -14.60
C PHE A 185 -13.10 -4.78 -13.80
N ILE A 186 -11.79 -4.49 -13.84
CA ILE A 186 -11.18 -3.39 -13.08
C ILE A 186 -11.78 -2.05 -13.49
N ILE A 187 -11.94 -1.82 -14.80
CA ILE A 187 -12.51 -0.58 -15.35
C ILE A 187 -13.96 -0.42 -14.90
N SER A 188 -14.77 -1.48 -15.01
CA SER A 188 -16.18 -1.49 -14.60
C SER A 188 -16.34 -1.24 -13.10
N GLU A 189 -15.55 -1.94 -12.24
CA GLU A 189 -15.58 -1.70 -10.79
C GLU A 189 -15.26 -0.24 -10.46
N CYS A 190 -14.23 0.33 -11.09
CA CYS A 190 -13.89 1.74 -10.87
C CYS A 190 -15.01 2.70 -11.31
N GLU A 191 -15.71 2.41 -12.41
CA GLU A 191 -16.85 3.21 -12.89
C GLU A 191 -18.01 3.18 -11.91
N GLU A 192 -18.32 2.00 -11.38
CA GLU A 192 -19.44 1.80 -10.48
C GLU A 192 -19.18 2.41 -9.08
N VAL A 193 -17.95 2.31 -8.56
CA VAL A 193 -17.64 2.76 -7.21
C VAL A 193 -17.28 4.25 -7.14
N ALA A 194 -16.80 4.86 -8.23
CA ALA A 194 -16.36 6.26 -8.21
C ALA A 194 -17.43 7.24 -7.70
N PRO A 195 -18.70 7.18 -8.12
CA PRO A 195 -19.73 8.12 -7.63
C PRO A 195 -20.10 7.90 -6.16
N GLU A 196 -19.83 6.73 -5.59
CA GLU A 196 -20.17 6.36 -4.23
C GLU A 196 -19.05 6.70 -3.22
N LEU A 197 -17.88 7.03 -3.73
CA LEU A 197 -16.72 7.41 -2.91
C LEU A 197 -16.64 8.93 -2.74
N PRO A 198 -16.20 9.41 -1.57
CA PRO A 198 -16.10 10.84 -1.33
C PRO A 198 -14.95 11.45 -2.16
N VAL A 199 -15.11 12.73 -2.48
CA VAL A 199 -14.04 13.54 -3.08
C VAL A 199 -12.87 13.67 -2.11
N SER A 200 -13.19 13.90 -0.84
CA SER A 200 -12.21 13.98 0.25
C SER A 200 -12.88 13.59 1.57
N TYR A 201 -12.19 12.83 2.40
CA TYR A 201 -12.68 12.49 3.74
C TYR A 201 -12.65 13.69 4.69
N SER A 202 -11.79 14.67 4.45
CA SER A 202 -11.77 15.91 5.25
C SER A 202 -12.99 16.81 5.00
N ALA A 203 -13.70 16.62 3.88
CA ALA A 203 -14.90 17.36 3.53
C ALA A 203 -16.19 16.68 4.03
N LEU A 204 -16.09 15.46 4.57
CA LEU A 204 -17.23 14.79 5.17
C LEU A 204 -17.48 15.41 6.55
N ASP A 205 -18.62 16.10 6.70
CA ASP A 205 -19.06 16.55 8.00
C ASP A 205 -19.22 15.37 8.95
N ASN A 206 -18.58 15.52 10.10
CA ASN A 206 -18.79 14.76 11.31
C ASN A 206 -18.17 13.39 11.41
N ASP A 207 -17.00 13.46 11.83
CA ASP A 207 -16.74 12.69 13.00
C ASP A 207 -17.17 13.44 14.24
N ALA A 208 -18.31 13.07 14.78
CA ALA A 208 -18.78 13.52 16.09
C ALA A 208 -17.75 13.24 17.21
N ALA A 209 -16.64 12.62 16.89
CA ALA A 209 -15.50 12.33 17.74
C ALA A 209 -14.42 13.42 17.73
N GLY A 210 -14.68 14.59 17.24
CA GLY A 210 -13.87 15.80 17.47
C GLY A 210 -12.37 15.64 17.24
N GLY A 211 -11.89 16.04 16.06
CA GLY A 211 -10.57 16.58 16.05
C GLY A 211 -9.57 16.04 15.09
N SER A 212 -9.45 14.85 14.67
CA SER A 212 -8.61 14.41 13.56
C SER A 212 -9.39 13.50 12.66
N ASN A 213 -9.35 13.75 11.35
CA ASN A 213 -10.04 12.88 10.40
C ASN A 213 -9.35 11.50 10.38
N PRO A 214 -9.87 10.48 11.10
CA PRO A 214 -9.25 9.17 11.20
C PRO A 214 -9.28 8.41 9.88
N GLU A 215 -10.04 8.91 8.89
CA GLU A 215 -10.21 8.29 7.58
C GLU A 215 -9.32 8.90 6.50
N ALA A 216 -8.45 9.84 6.85
CA ALA A 216 -7.46 10.38 5.92
C ALA A 216 -6.55 9.27 5.39
N GLY A 217 -6.38 9.22 4.06
CA GLY A 217 -5.58 8.19 3.38
C GLY A 217 -6.39 6.99 2.85
N ARG A 218 -7.72 6.94 3.09
CA ARG A 218 -8.59 5.99 2.43
C ARG A 218 -8.80 6.34 0.95
N VAL A 219 -9.19 5.35 0.16
CA VAL A 219 -9.48 5.55 -1.26
C VAL A 219 -10.65 6.51 -1.47
N THR A 220 -10.52 7.36 -2.48
CA THR A 220 -11.47 8.42 -2.84
C THR A 220 -11.99 8.23 -4.26
N GLN A 221 -12.95 9.06 -4.66
CA GLN A 221 -13.38 9.15 -6.06
C GLN A 221 -12.20 9.33 -7.02
N GLY A 222 -11.25 10.21 -6.65
CA GLY A 222 -10.03 10.42 -7.45
C GLY A 222 -9.18 9.17 -7.59
N THR A 223 -9.11 8.34 -6.55
CA THR A 223 -8.40 7.05 -6.60
C THR A 223 -9.05 6.09 -7.61
N ALA A 224 -10.39 6.01 -7.62
CA ALA A 224 -11.11 5.16 -8.56
C ALA A 224 -10.90 5.62 -10.02
N LEU A 225 -11.02 6.92 -10.27
CA LEU A 225 -10.78 7.49 -11.61
C LEU A 225 -9.34 7.26 -12.07
N ALA A 226 -8.35 7.45 -11.19
CA ALA A 226 -6.94 7.22 -11.51
C ALA A 226 -6.63 5.75 -11.80
N LEU A 227 -7.19 4.82 -11.03
CA LEU A 227 -7.04 3.38 -11.29
C LEU A 227 -7.68 3.00 -12.62
N LYS A 228 -8.90 3.47 -12.91
CA LYS A 228 -9.56 3.28 -14.20
C LYS A 228 -8.69 3.73 -15.36
N ALA A 229 -8.18 4.97 -15.30
CA ALA A 229 -7.35 5.55 -16.35
C ALA A 229 -6.07 4.75 -16.57
N ARG A 230 -5.43 4.30 -15.48
CA ARG A 230 -4.23 3.49 -15.53
C ARG A 230 -4.52 2.09 -16.11
N ALA A 231 -5.59 1.45 -15.70
CA ALA A 231 -6.01 0.15 -16.23
C ALA A 231 -6.33 0.22 -17.73
N ALA A 232 -7.06 1.26 -18.18
CA ALA A 232 -7.36 1.48 -19.59
C ALA A 232 -6.08 1.70 -20.42
N LEU A 233 -5.09 2.45 -19.88
CA LEU A 233 -3.80 2.67 -20.54
C LEU A 233 -3.02 1.36 -20.72
N TYR A 234 -2.96 0.52 -19.66
CA TYR A 234 -2.28 -0.78 -19.75
C TYR A 234 -2.99 -1.73 -20.72
N ARG A 235 -4.33 -1.81 -20.66
CA ARG A 235 -5.15 -2.59 -21.58
C ARG A 235 -4.91 -2.23 -23.04
N ALA A 236 -4.76 -0.93 -23.35
CA ALA A 236 -4.50 -0.43 -24.69
C ALA A 236 -3.07 -0.72 -25.17
N SER A 237 -2.13 -0.97 -24.27
CA SER A 237 -0.73 -1.20 -24.65
C SER A 237 -0.59 -2.45 -25.51
N LYS A 238 0.39 -2.44 -26.42
CA LYS A 238 0.67 -3.55 -27.35
C LYS A 238 0.89 -4.89 -26.64
N LEU A 239 1.41 -4.86 -25.41
CA LEU A 239 1.64 -6.05 -24.60
C LEU A 239 0.34 -6.80 -24.28
N PHE A 240 -0.74 -6.07 -23.97
CA PHE A 240 -2.01 -6.66 -23.52
C PHE A 240 -3.06 -6.71 -24.62
N SER A 241 -3.03 -5.81 -25.60
CA SER A 241 -3.95 -5.79 -26.73
C SER A 241 -3.54 -6.70 -27.89
N GLY A 242 -2.28 -7.20 -27.86
CA GLY A 242 -1.71 -7.99 -28.95
C GLY A 242 -1.42 -7.20 -30.23
N GLY A 243 -1.67 -5.90 -30.26
CA GLY A 243 -1.49 -5.03 -31.41
C GLY A 243 -1.81 -3.56 -31.14
N GLU A 244 -2.05 -2.80 -32.20
CA GLU A 244 -2.53 -1.42 -32.11
C GLU A 244 -4.05 -1.38 -32.26
N ASP A 245 -4.78 -1.12 -31.18
CA ASP A 245 -6.21 -0.89 -31.18
C ASP A 245 -6.51 0.59 -30.86
N ARG A 246 -6.92 1.33 -31.89
CA ARG A 246 -7.22 2.78 -31.76
C ARG A 246 -8.41 3.05 -30.84
N ASN A 247 -9.34 2.12 -30.67
CA ASN A 247 -10.48 2.31 -29.78
C ASN A 247 -10.03 2.22 -28.33
N LEU A 248 -9.20 1.22 -27.98
CA LEU A 248 -8.62 1.10 -26.64
C LEU A 248 -7.79 2.34 -26.27
N TRP A 249 -6.99 2.86 -27.22
CA TRP A 249 -6.23 4.10 -27.01
C TRP A 249 -7.13 5.32 -26.80
N ARG A 250 -8.26 5.38 -27.51
CA ARG A 250 -9.26 6.44 -27.32
C ARG A 250 -9.93 6.34 -25.95
N GLU A 251 -10.32 5.14 -25.52
CA GLU A 251 -10.88 4.88 -24.20
C GLU A 251 -9.90 5.28 -23.11
N ALA A 252 -8.62 4.90 -23.24
CA ALA A 252 -7.56 5.32 -22.32
C ALA A 252 -7.39 6.85 -22.28
N ALA A 253 -7.42 7.52 -23.44
CA ALA A 253 -7.31 8.98 -23.50
C ALA A 253 -8.51 9.67 -22.83
N VAL A 254 -9.73 9.17 -23.02
CA VAL A 254 -10.94 9.70 -22.38
C VAL A 254 -10.86 9.50 -20.85
N ALA A 255 -10.46 8.31 -20.38
CA ALA A 255 -10.32 8.03 -18.95
C ALA A 255 -9.26 8.93 -18.30
N ASN A 256 -8.11 9.12 -18.96
CA ASN A 256 -7.05 10.01 -18.43
C ASN A 256 -7.49 11.49 -18.44
N LYS A 257 -8.24 11.92 -19.47
CA LYS A 257 -8.82 13.28 -19.51
C LYS A 257 -9.78 13.50 -18.35
N ALA A 258 -10.61 12.51 -18.01
CA ALA A 258 -11.52 12.59 -16.88
C ALA A 258 -10.79 12.78 -15.54
N VAL A 259 -9.61 12.14 -15.36
CA VAL A 259 -8.75 12.39 -14.17
C VAL A 259 -8.26 13.83 -14.15
N ILE A 260 -7.79 14.36 -15.27
CA ILE A 260 -7.31 15.75 -15.37
C ILE A 260 -8.43 16.73 -15.02
N ASP A 261 -9.64 16.52 -15.56
CA ASP A 261 -10.80 17.36 -15.28
C ASP A 261 -11.21 17.28 -13.82
N TYR A 262 -11.23 16.08 -13.25
CA TYR A 262 -11.47 15.87 -11.83
C TYR A 262 -10.46 16.59 -10.96
N CYS A 263 -9.16 16.44 -11.24
CA CYS A 263 -8.09 17.12 -10.51
C CYS A 263 -8.25 18.64 -10.58
N THR A 264 -8.53 19.17 -11.77
CA THR A 264 -8.75 20.60 -11.98
C THR A 264 -9.94 21.13 -11.17
N ALA A 265 -11.06 20.39 -11.18
CA ALA A 265 -12.27 20.76 -10.44
C ALA A 265 -12.10 20.73 -8.92
N ASN A 266 -11.22 19.86 -8.42
CA ASN A 266 -11.02 19.64 -6.99
C ASN A 266 -9.71 20.25 -6.43
N GLY A 267 -9.02 21.10 -7.22
CA GLY A 267 -7.82 21.79 -6.77
C GLY A 267 -6.58 20.90 -6.63
N ILE A 268 -6.62 19.68 -7.14
CA ILE A 268 -5.46 18.77 -7.21
C ILE A 268 -4.58 19.25 -8.36
N ARG A 269 -3.35 19.61 -8.07
CA ARG A 269 -2.44 20.22 -9.05
C ARG A 269 -0.99 19.97 -8.69
N LEU A 270 -0.10 19.98 -9.66
CA LEU A 270 1.34 19.93 -9.42
C LEU A 270 1.75 21.05 -8.48
N GLY A 271 2.43 20.69 -7.40
CA GLY A 271 3.03 21.58 -6.42
C GLY A 271 4.49 21.90 -6.74
N LYS A 272 5.23 22.35 -5.75
CA LYS A 272 6.68 22.44 -5.87
C LYS A 272 7.25 21.03 -5.75
N TYR A 273 8.31 20.75 -6.49
CA TYR A 273 9.00 19.45 -6.44
C TYR A 273 9.41 19.05 -5.02
N THR A 274 9.76 20.02 -4.17
CA THR A 274 10.14 19.78 -2.77
C THR A 274 8.98 19.40 -1.86
N ASP A 275 7.74 19.68 -2.23
CA ASP A 275 6.57 19.45 -1.35
C ASP A 275 6.31 17.97 -1.11
N ILE A 276 6.71 17.11 -2.07
CA ILE A 276 6.54 15.65 -1.97
C ILE A 276 7.59 14.96 -1.08
N TRP A 277 8.62 15.69 -0.64
CA TRP A 277 9.73 15.15 0.15
C TRP A 277 9.72 15.60 1.61
N GLY A 278 8.80 16.50 1.98
CA GLY A 278 8.67 17.02 3.34
C GLY A 278 7.95 16.08 4.29
N THR A 279 7.91 16.44 5.57
CA THR A 279 7.21 15.69 6.62
C THR A 279 5.71 15.57 6.38
N ASP A 280 5.11 16.55 5.72
CA ASP A 280 3.68 16.59 5.38
C ASP A 280 3.42 16.20 3.91
N ASN A 281 4.29 15.40 3.32
CA ASN A 281 4.24 14.99 1.91
C ASN A 281 2.90 14.37 1.49
N TYR A 282 2.23 13.67 2.40
CA TYR A 282 0.91 13.07 2.15
C TYR A 282 -0.21 14.12 1.95
N GLN A 283 0.04 15.38 2.31
CA GLN A 283 -0.86 16.52 2.09
C GLN A 283 -0.49 17.36 0.86
N ALA A 284 0.55 16.97 0.12
CA ALA A 284 0.97 17.71 -1.07
C ALA A 284 -0.20 17.81 -2.08
N SER A 285 -0.32 18.98 -2.72
CA SER A 285 -1.47 19.31 -3.58
C SER A 285 -1.63 18.41 -4.80
N GLU A 286 -0.64 17.59 -5.12
CA GLU A 286 -0.65 16.65 -6.26
C GLU A 286 -1.02 15.22 -5.87
N MET A 287 -1.25 14.94 -4.58
CA MET A 287 -1.57 13.60 -4.12
C MET A 287 -3.02 13.22 -4.45
N ILE A 288 -3.20 12.13 -5.18
CA ILE A 288 -4.50 11.52 -5.46
C ILE A 288 -4.75 10.38 -4.47
N PHE A 289 -3.77 9.51 -4.28
CA PHE A 289 -3.82 8.41 -3.33
C PHE A 289 -2.41 8.08 -2.85
N VAL A 290 -2.28 7.84 -1.56
CA VAL A 290 -1.00 7.55 -0.93
C VAL A 290 -1.16 6.49 0.14
N ARG A 291 -0.28 5.50 0.13
CA ARG A 291 -0.14 4.59 1.26
C ARG A 291 0.62 5.30 2.38
N ARG A 292 -0.08 5.58 3.47
CA ARG A 292 0.56 6.18 4.65
C ARG A 292 1.28 5.11 5.46
N ILE A 293 2.48 5.44 5.90
CA ILE A 293 3.24 4.69 6.91
C ILE A 293 3.47 5.62 8.10
N GLY A 294 3.72 5.04 9.27
CA GLY A 294 4.06 5.84 10.46
C GLY A 294 5.38 6.57 10.29
N ASP A 295 5.63 7.54 11.16
CA ASP A 295 6.89 8.28 11.19
C ASP A 295 8.07 7.33 11.37
N THR A 296 9.04 7.44 10.50
CA THR A 296 10.24 6.61 10.50
C THR A 296 11.39 7.33 9.82
N SER A 297 12.59 7.17 10.32
CA SER A 297 13.84 7.59 9.68
C SER A 297 14.57 6.44 8.96
N SER A 298 13.90 5.30 8.80
CA SER A 298 14.51 4.13 8.14
C SER A 298 14.91 4.38 6.68
N PRO A 299 14.18 5.16 5.86
CA PRO A 299 14.63 5.50 4.51
C PRO A 299 15.95 6.27 4.51
N GLU A 300 16.13 7.22 5.44
CA GLU A 300 17.34 7.99 5.61
C GLU A 300 18.51 7.09 6.04
N TYR A 301 18.32 6.29 7.09
CA TYR A 301 19.36 5.34 7.54
C TYR A 301 19.75 4.34 6.46
N THR A 302 18.82 3.91 5.64
CA THR A 302 19.13 2.99 4.54
C THR A 302 19.94 3.68 3.44
N ASN A 303 19.67 4.93 3.13
CA ASN A 303 20.14 5.57 1.90
C ASN A 303 21.20 6.66 2.09
N PHE A 304 21.36 7.23 3.28
CA PHE A 304 22.38 8.25 3.54
C PHE A 304 23.79 7.67 3.44
N PRO A 305 24.82 8.53 3.18
CA PRO A 305 26.21 8.10 3.10
C PRO A 305 26.66 7.28 4.31
N VAL A 306 27.35 6.17 4.07
CA VAL A 306 27.72 5.18 5.09
C VAL A 306 28.55 5.71 6.26
N GLY A 307 29.21 6.84 6.10
CA GLY A 307 29.96 7.49 7.17
C GLY A 307 29.08 8.33 8.13
N MET A 308 27.79 8.44 7.86
CA MET A 308 26.82 9.05 8.76
C MET A 308 26.31 8.01 9.75
N GLU A 309 25.88 8.45 10.93
CA GLU A 309 25.42 7.54 11.98
C GLU A 309 24.27 6.66 11.52
N ASN A 310 24.43 5.35 11.63
CA ASN A 310 23.48 4.32 11.22
C ASN A 310 23.13 4.29 9.70
N ALA A 311 23.83 5.04 8.85
CA ALA A 311 23.59 5.07 7.43
C ALA A 311 24.26 3.92 6.68
N SER A 312 23.66 3.49 5.57
CA SER A 312 24.08 2.28 4.82
C SER A 312 24.40 2.53 3.35
N SER A 313 24.25 3.75 2.81
CA SER A 313 24.40 4.05 1.38
C SER A 313 23.64 3.07 0.46
N GLY A 314 22.38 2.75 0.81
CA GLY A 314 21.64 1.67 0.16
C GLY A 314 21.45 1.87 -1.33
N ASN A 315 20.79 2.96 -1.73
CA ASN A 315 20.61 3.31 -3.14
C ASN A 315 21.67 4.33 -3.55
N CYS A 316 22.54 3.89 -4.42
CA CYS A 316 23.59 4.75 -4.96
C CYS A 316 23.31 5.05 -6.44
N PRO A 317 23.38 6.34 -6.87
CA PRO A 317 23.09 6.69 -8.25
C PRO A 317 24.13 6.08 -9.20
N THR A 318 23.65 5.61 -10.35
CA THR A 318 24.55 5.21 -11.43
C THR A 318 25.09 6.44 -12.17
N GLN A 319 26.19 6.27 -12.88
CA GLN A 319 26.68 7.32 -13.78
C GLN A 319 25.67 7.65 -14.88
N THR A 320 24.91 6.66 -15.33
CA THR A 320 23.82 6.86 -16.31
C THR A 320 22.78 7.87 -15.81
N LEU A 321 22.35 7.75 -14.55
CA LEU A 321 21.44 8.72 -13.94
C LEU A 321 22.10 10.11 -13.84
N VAL A 322 23.35 10.18 -13.39
CA VAL A 322 24.10 11.45 -13.26
C VAL A 322 24.19 12.15 -14.62
N ASP A 323 24.45 11.41 -15.69
CA ASP A 323 24.59 11.94 -17.05
C ASP A 323 23.24 12.32 -17.68
N ALA A 324 22.14 11.72 -17.22
CA ALA A 324 20.78 12.07 -17.67
C ALA A 324 20.32 13.45 -17.22
N TYR A 325 20.91 14.02 -16.17
CA TYR A 325 20.61 15.40 -15.77
C TYR A 325 21.21 16.39 -16.76
N GLU A 326 20.35 17.22 -17.34
CA GLU A 326 20.76 18.28 -18.27
C GLU A 326 21.74 19.26 -17.63
N SER A 327 22.71 19.69 -18.42
CA SER A 327 23.65 20.74 -18.04
C SER A 327 23.42 21.97 -18.91
N LYS A 328 23.49 23.15 -18.29
CA LYS A 328 23.47 24.41 -19.01
C LYS A 328 24.84 24.69 -19.66
N ASP A 329 24.89 25.64 -20.58
CA ASP A 329 26.11 26.06 -21.25
C ASP A 329 27.23 26.53 -20.29
N ASN A 330 26.86 27.02 -19.10
CA ASN A 330 27.76 27.43 -18.04
C ASN A 330 28.26 26.28 -17.15
N GLY A 331 27.83 25.04 -17.41
CA GLY A 331 28.21 23.86 -16.64
C GLY A 331 27.31 23.55 -15.43
N ASP A 332 26.37 24.43 -15.12
CA ASP A 332 25.40 24.14 -14.03
C ASP A 332 24.46 23.00 -14.44
N LYS A 333 24.31 22.01 -13.58
CA LYS A 333 23.29 20.95 -13.75
C LYS A 333 21.88 21.42 -13.41
N ASP A 334 20.89 20.69 -13.90
CA ASP A 334 19.49 20.84 -13.48
C ASP A 334 19.40 20.90 -11.95
N PRO A 335 18.66 21.87 -11.36
CA PRO A 335 18.54 22.01 -9.91
C PRO A 335 18.07 20.74 -9.19
N ARG A 336 17.31 19.85 -9.87
CA ARG A 336 16.85 18.57 -9.32
C ARG A 336 17.99 17.61 -9.04
N PHE A 337 19.14 17.75 -9.73
CA PHE A 337 20.34 16.97 -9.45
C PHE A 337 20.73 17.06 -7.97
N GLY A 338 20.93 18.25 -7.46
CA GLY A 338 21.32 18.46 -6.06
C GLY A 338 20.22 18.17 -5.04
N MET A 339 18.97 17.97 -5.50
CA MET A 339 17.84 17.52 -4.65
C MET A 339 17.73 15.99 -4.57
N THR A 340 18.37 15.28 -5.50
CA THR A 340 18.25 13.82 -5.63
C THR A 340 19.54 13.12 -5.26
N ILE A 341 20.70 13.70 -5.60
CA ILE A 341 22.01 13.08 -5.48
C ILE A 341 22.89 13.90 -4.54
N ALA A 342 23.45 13.24 -3.54
CA ALA A 342 24.44 13.85 -2.64
C ALA A 342 25.84 13.60 -3.18
N CYS A 343 26.58 14.67 -3.42
CA CYS A 343 27.96 14.61 -3.91
C CYS A 343 28.96 14.98 -2.82
N ASN A 344 30.21 14.54 -3.03
CA ASN A 344 31.32 15.02 -2.22
C ASN A 344 31.45 16.56 -2.32
N GLY A 345 31.54 17.23 -1.19
CA GLY A 345 31.61 18.69 -1.13
C GLY A 345 30.27 19.40 -1.04
N ASP A 346 29.15 18.69 -1.13
CA ASP A 346 27.83 19.30 -0.95
C ASP A 346 27.59 19.75 0.49
N LYS A 347 26.83 20.84 0.63
CA LYS A 347 26.40 21.32 1.95
C LYS A 347 25.03 20.75 2.29
N TRP A 348 24.99 19.88 3.28
CA TRP A 348 23.75 19.34 3.79
C TRP A 348 23.43 19.90 5.17
N PRO A 349 22.18 20.30 5.42
CA PRO A 349 21.76 20.74 6.75
C PRO A 349 22.02 19.65 7.79
N ASN A 350 22.47 20.08 8.99
CA ASN A 350 22.63 19.18 10.15
C ASN A 350 23.64 18.02 9.97
N THR A 351 24.54 18.08 8.99
CA THR A 351 25.61 17.09 8.80
C THR A 351 26.93 17.55 9.42
N ASN A 352 27.76 16.60 9.84
CA ASN A 352 29.12 16.84 10.32
C ASN A 352 30.05 15.77 9.75
N PRO A 353 31.03 16.15 8.88
CA PRO A 353 31.38 17.50 8.48
C PRO A 353 30.36 18.10 7.49
N ASN A 354 30.41 19.43 7.39
CA ASN A 354 29.68 20.19 6.39
C ASN A 354 30.65 21.21 5.74
N PRO A 355 31.07 21.01 4.49
CA PRO A 355 30.50 20.12 3.47
C PRO A 355 30.78 18.62 3.68
N LEU A 356 30.00 17.77 2.94
CA LEU A 356 30.13 16.31 2.98
C LEU A 356 31.53 15.85 2.49
N GLU A 357 32.08 14.86 3.17
CA GLU A 357 33.32 14.17 2.80
C GLU A 357 33.01 12.71 2.46
N THR A 358 32.45 12.45 1.25
CA THR A 358 32.00 11.10 0.83
C THR A 358 33.11 10.29 0.13
N PHE A 359 34.33 10.83 0.01
CA PHE A 359 35.47 10.10 -0.54
C PHE A 359 35.97 9.01 0.42
N ILE A 360 36.72 8.03 -0.10
CA ILE A 360 37.29 6.93 0.70
C ILE A 360 38.23 7.50 1.76
N GLY A 361 37.92 7.21 3.02
CA GLY A 361 38.65 7.74 4.17
C GLY A 361 38.16 9.11 4.65
N GLY A 362 37.21 9.73 3.95
CA GLY A 362 36.47 10.89 4.41
C GLY A 362 35.51 10.53 5.53
N LYS A 363 35.04 11.51 6.31
CA LYS A 363 34.17 11.27 7.47
C LYS A 363 32.80 10.72 7.11
N ASN A 364 32.28 11.03 5.91
CA ASN A 364 31.00 10.51 5.40
C ASN A 364 31.21 9.41 4.34
N GLY A 365 32.45 8.96 4.12
CA GLY A 365 32.81 7.89 3.20
C GLY A 365 33.09 6.57 3.91
N LEU A 366 33.39 5.53 3.12
CA LEU A 366 33.83 4.25 3.67
C LEU A 366 35.18 4.38 4.37
N PRO A 367 35.32 3.88 5.61
CA PRO A 367 36.61 3.88 6.28
C PRO A 367 37.57 2.90 5.61
N LEU A 368 38.85 3.27 5.52
CA LEU A 368 39.91 2.31 5.21
C LEU A 368 40.03 1.31 6.38
N PRO A 369 40.18 0.01 6.16
CA PRO A 369 40.47 -0.74 4.94
C PRO A 369 39.24 -1.37 4.24
N TYR A 370 38.03 -1.01 4.62
CA TYR A 370 36.79 -1.65 4.10
C TYR A 370 36.36 -1.11 2.73
N ALA A 371 37.08 -0.15 2.19
CA ALA A 371 36.80 0.40 0.88
C ALA A 371 37.03 -0.64 -0.21
N THR A 372 35.96 -1.08 -0.86
CA THR A 372 36.05 -1.84 -2.10
C THR A 372 35.98 -0.88 -3.30
N PRO A 373 36.71 -1.17 -4.41
CA PRO A 373 36.68 -0.31 -5.59
C PRO A 373 35.29 -0.02 -6.16
N THR A 374 34.36 -0.93 -5.97
CA THR A 374 32.96 -0.82 -6.41
C THR A 374 32.16 0.23 -5.62
N LEU A 375 32.50 0.48 -4.37
CA LEU A 375 31.79 1.46 -3.53
C LEU A 375 32.32 2.89 -3.68
N SER A 376 33.54 3.05 -4.21
CA SER A 376 34.13 4.37 -4.40
C SER A 376 33.61 5.13 -5.62
N LEU A 377 33.00 4.43 -6.57
CA LEU A 377 32.40 5.05 -7.77
C LEU A 377 31.03 5.68 -7.52
N ILE A 378 30.43 5.39 -6.39
CA ILE A 378 29.03 5.74 -6.08
C ILE A 378 28.92 7.03 -5.26
N HIS A 379 30.03 7.51 -4.74
CA HIS A 379 30.14 8.77 -4.00
C HIS A 379 30.85 9.85 -4.83
N ILE A 380 30.46 9.98 -6.11
CA ILE A 380 30.97 11.03 -6.97
C ILE A 380 30.29 12.35 -6.63
#